data_53c9da2705b6747793e44d52d4f48933
#
_entry.id   53c9da2705b6747793e44d52d4f48933
#
_cell.length_a   1.000
_cell.length_b   1.000
_cell.length_c   1.000
_cell.angle_alpha   90.00
_cell.angle_beta   90.00
_cell.angle_gamma   90.00
#
_symmetry.space_group_name_H-M   'P 1'
#
loop_
_entity.id
_entity.type
_entity.pdbx_description
1 polymer ?
#
loop_
_entity_poly.entity_id
_entity_poly.type
_entity_poly.pdbx_seq_one_letter_code
_entity_poly.pdbx_strand_id
1 'polypeptide(L)'
;RADLARNLQSLSFTFQDARSHVLQAIRPLILQMVNRLLPEVAREALAPTVLEAVMPLAEGLADAPLTLVLNPAVRAQVEDLLSQATGLPMVIDEEPTMPEGQVYIRFGAAETKVDLAQVTTDIAIAVRAFFNLNS
;
A
#
# COMPACT_ATOMS: atom_id res chain seq x y z
N ARG A 1 18.25 9.58 49.16
CA ARG A 1 18.36 10.26 47.86
C ARG A 1 19.11 9.41 46.81
N ALA A 2 20.25 8.83 47.19
CA ALA A 2 20.97 7.94 46.30
C ALA A 2 20.18 6.68 46.00
N ASP A 3 19.39 6.19 46.96
CA ASP A 3 18.53 5.02 46.76
C ASP A 3 17.36 5.32 45.81
N LEU A 4 16.80 6.53 45.86
CA LEU A 4 15.73 6.92 44.93
C LEU A 4 16.27 6.99 43.51
N ALA A 5 17.44 7.57 43.29
CA ALA A 5 18.06 7.64 41.97
C ALA A 5 18.34 6.23 41.41
N ARG A 6 18.85 5.32 42.25
CA ARG A 6 19.08 3.94 41.89
C ARG A 6 17.78 3.22 41.50
N ASN A 7 16.73 3.43 42.30
CA ASN A 7 15.42 2.83 42.03
C ASN A 7 14.81 3.34 40.74
N LEU A 8 14.97 4.62 40.42
CA LEU A 8 14.50 5.19 39.17
C LEU A 8 15.26 4.62 37.97
N GLN A 9 16.59 4.46 38.09
CA GLN A 9 17.39 3.85 37.05
C GLN A 9 17.03 2.38 36.83
N SER A 10 16.82 1.63 37.92
CA SER A 10 16.41 0.23 37.85
C SER A 10 15.04 0.08 37.21
N LEU A 11 14.09 0.96 37.53
CA LEU A 11 12.75 0.98 36.96
C LEU A 11 12.81 1.29 35.45
N SER A 12 13.62 2.28 35.07
CA SER A 12 13.82 2.64 33.66
C SER A 12 14.42 1.48 32.88
N PHE A 13 15.43 0.81 33.42
CA PHE A 13 16.06 -0.37 32.80
C PHE A 13 15.04 -1.50 32.62
N THR A 14 14.23 -1.76 33.64
CA THR A 14 13.19 -2.80 33.58
C THR A 14 12.15 -2.49 32.50
N PHE A 15 11.74 -1.23 32.39
CA PHE A 15 10.80 -0.78 31.35
C PHE A 15 11.40 -1.01 29.96
N GLN A 16 12.66 -0.62 29.72
CA GLN A 16 13.32 -0.81 28.43
C GLN A 16 13.51 -2.28 28.09
N ASP A 17 13.84 -3.10 29.08
CA ASP A 17 13.98 -4.54 28.90
C ASP A 17 12.64 -5.18 28.54
N ALA A 18 11.58 -4.83 29.23
CA ALA A 18 10.23 -5.33 28.95
C ALA A 18 9.77 -4.89 27.54
N ARG A 19 10.04 -3.65 27.17
CA ARG A 19 9.72 -3.13 25.85
C ARG A 19 10.43 -3.93 24.76
N SER A 20 11.73 -4.15 24.90
CA SER A 20 12.52 -4.94 23.94
C SER A 20 12.01 -6.36 23.84
N HIS A 21 11.65 -6.97 24.96
CA HIS A 21 11.12 -8.33 25.00
C HIS A 21 9.79 -8.42 24.22
N VAL A 22 8.88 -7.47 24.42
CA VAL A 22 7.61 -7.42 23.69
C VAL A 22 7.85 -7.21 22.20
N LEU A 23 8.73 -6.29 21.82
CA LEU A 23 9.05 -6.04 20.41
C LEU A 23 9.62 -7.28 19.73
N GLN A 24 10.51 -8.01 20.40
CA GLN A 24 11.06 -9.25 19.87
C GLN A 24 9.99 -10.34 19.73
N ALA A 25 9.01 -10.38 20.62
CA ALA A 25 7.93 -11.36 20.56
C ALA A 25 6.98 -11.09 19.40
N ILE A 26 6.68 -9.83 19.10
CA ILE A 26 5.75 -9.49 18.01
C ILE A 26 6.43 -9.38 16.64
N ARG A 27 7.76 -9.24 16.61
CA ARG A 27 8.52 -9.10 15.36
C ARG A 27 8.15 -10.14 14.29
N PRO A 28 8.19 -11.45 14.58
CA PRO A 28 7.86 -12.44 13.54
C PRO A 28 6.42 -12.33 13.06
N LEU A 29 5.49 -11.92 13.90
CA LEU A 29 4.09 -11.71 13.51
C LEU A 29 3.96 -10.54 12.55
N ILE A 30 4.60 -9.42 12.86
CA ILE A 30 4.57 -8.22 12.00
C ILE A 30 5.25 -8.51 10.66
N LEU A 31 6.39 -9.22 10.66
CA LEU A 31 7.07 -9.59 9.42
C LEU A 31 6.21 -10.53 8.55
N GLN A 32 5.47 -11.45 9.17
CA GLN A 32 4.50 -12.27 8.43
C GLN A 32 3.39 -11.44 7.80
N MET A 33 2.86 -10.46 8.53
CA MET A 33 1.84 -9.56 8.00
C MET A 33 2.35 -8.78 6.80
N VAL A 34 3.58 -8.27 6.88
CA VAL A 34 4.20 -7.54 5.77
C VAL A 34 4.44 -8.44 4.57
N ASN A 35 4.90 -9.67 4.79
CA ASN A 35 5.29 -10.57 3.71
C ASN A 35 4.10 -11.29 3.06
N ARG A 36 3.03 -11.56 3.80
CA ARG A 36 1.91 -12.36 3.33
C ARG A 36 0.62 -11.58 3.17
N LEU A 37 0.24 -10.82 4.19
CA LEU A 37 -1.05 -10.14 4.21
C LEU A 37 -1.04 -8.86 3.39
N LEU A 38 0.02 -8.06 3.50
CA LEU A 38 0.10 -6.77 2.83
C LEU A 38 -0.01 -6.87 1.30
N PRO A 39 0.65 -7.82 0.62
CA PRO A 39 0.45 -8.00 -0.82
C PRO A 39 -0.99 -8.35 -1.21
N GLU A 40 -1.68 -9.13 -0.39
CA GLU A 40 -3.08 -9.47 -0.65
C GLU A 40 -4.00 -8.28 -0.46
N VAL A 41 -3.77 -7.47 0.58
CA VAL A 41 -4.52 -6.23 0.81
C VAL A 41 -4.30 -5.28 -0.36
N ALA A 42 -3.07 -5.13 -0.85
CA ALA A 42 -2.77 -4.29 -1.99
C ALA A 42 -3.49 -4.77 -3.25
N ARG A 43 -3.57 -6.07 -3.46
CA ARG A 43 -4.27 -6.66 -4.61
C ARG A 43 -5.77 -6.36 -4.58
N GLU A 44 -6.39 -6.45 -3.40
CA GLU A 44 -7.81 -6.14 -3.22
C GLU A 44 -8.08 -4.64 -3.27
N ALA A 45 -7.13 -3.81 -2.89
CA ALA A 45 -7.26 -2.36 -2.87
C ALA A 45 -7.01 -1.71 -4.25
N LEU A 46 -6.47 -2.44 -5.21
CA LEU A 46 -6.07 -1.86 -6.51
C LEU A 46 -7.24 -1.23 -7.24
N ALA A 47 -8.30 -1.97 -7.49
CA ALA A 47 -9.45 -1.48 -8.25
C ALA A 47 -10.15 -0.30 -7.55
N PRO A 48 -10.43 -0.36 -6.23
CA PRO A 48 -10.97 0.81 -5.52
C PRO A 48 -10.05 2.03 -5.56
N THR A 49 -8.73 1.84 -5.50
CA THR A 49 -7.78 2.96 -5.56
C THR A 49 -7.76 3.60 -6.95
N VAL A 50 -7.82 2.78 -8.01
CA VAL A 50 -7.94 3.29 -9.38
C VAL A 50 -9.23 4.07 -9.54
N LEU A 51 -10.34 3.57 -9.01
CA LEU A 51 -11.62 4.27 -9.04
C LEU A 51 -11.53 5.64 -8.35
N GLU A 52 -10.93 5.72 -7.19
CA GLU A 52 -10.72 7.00 -6.49
C GLU A 52 -9.91 7.99 -7.32
N ALA A 53 -8.91 7.50 -8.05
CA ALA A 53 -8.08 8.35 -8.91
C ALA A 53 -8.81 8.81 -10.16
N VAL A 54 -9.74 8.00 -10.67
CA VAL A 54 -10.53 8.30 -11.89
C VAL A 54 -11.65 9.30 -11.62
N MET A 55 -12.27 9.24 -10.44
CA MET A 55 -13.47 10.04 -10.16
C MET A 55 -13.28 11.55 -10.37
N PRO A 56 -12.22 12.19 -9.85
CA PRO A 56 -12.00 13.61 -10.09
C PRO A 56 -11.74 13.94 -11.56
N LEU A 57 -11.10 13.05 -12.29
CA LEU A 57 -10.82 13.24 -13.72
C LEU A 57 -12.10 13.15 -14.54
N ALA A 58 -12.99 12.23 -14.17
CA ALA A 58 -14.26 12.00 -14.86
C ALA A 58 -15.20 13.20 -14.79
N GLU A 59 -15.17 13.93 -13.68
CA GLU A 59 -16.02 15.12 -13.49
C GLU A 59 -15.64 16.27 -14.42
N GLY A 60 -14.38 16.34 -14.85
CA GLY A 60 -13.88 17.45 -15.65
C GLY A 60 -13.94 17.24 -17.17
N LEU A 61 -14.05 15.99 -17.66
CA LEU A 61 -13.87 15.66 -19.07
C LEU A 61 -14.85 14.58 -19.53
N ALA A 62 -16.15 14.88 -19.51
CA ALA A 62 -17.21 13.90 -19.76
C ALA A 62 -17.14 13.19 -21.14
N ASP A 63 -16.46 13.76 -22.13
CA ASP A 63 -16.43 13.24 -23.49
C ASP A 63 -15.10 12.56 -23.87
N ALA A 64 -14.10 12.61 -23.04
CA ALA A 64 -12.80 12.02 -23.35
C ALA A 64 -12.77 10.55 -22.93
N PRO A 65 -12.25 9.64 -23.77
CA PRO A 65 -12.10 8.24 -23.35
C PRO A 65 -11.04 8.10 -22.28
N LEU A 66 -11.33 7.22 -21.35
CA LEU A 66 -10.40 6.83 -20.30
C LEU A 66 -9.56 5.66 -20.80
N THR A 67 -8.24 5.80 -20.76
CA THR A 67 -7.32 4.71 -21.12
C THR A 67 -6.62 4.22 -19.86
N LEU A 68 -6.67 2.92 -19.62
CA LEU A 68 -5.98 2.28 -18.53
C LEU A 68 -4.92 1.34 -19.11
N VAL A 69 -3.69 1.45 -18.60
CA VAL A 69 -2.61 0.52 -18.94
C VAL A 69 -2.31 -0.31 -17.68
N LEU A 70 -2.43 -1.62 -17.80
CA LEU A 70 -2.33 -2.51 -16.66
C LEU A 70 -1.87 -3.91 -17.07
N ASN A 71 -1.50 -4.72 -16.07
CA ASN A 71 -1.20 -6.12 -16.29
C ASN A 71 -2.48 -6.89 -16.59
N PRO A 72 -2.46 -7.82 -17.58
CA PRO A 72 -3.64 -8.62 -17.91
C PRO A 72 -4.29 -9.34 -16.73
N ALA A 73 -3.50 -9.72 -15.74
CA ALA A 73 -3.99 -10.45 -14.56
C ALA A 73 -4.99 -9.64 -13.72
N VAL A 74 -4.92 -8.31 -13.75
CA VAL A 74 -5.80 -7.43 -12.97
C VAL A 74 -6.88 -6.77 -13.82
N ARG A 75 -6.92 -7.04 -15.11
CA ARG A 75 -7.88 -6.40 -16.01
C ARG A 75 -9.33 -6.59 -15.59
N ALA A 76 -9.73 -7.83 -15.35
CA ALA A 76 -11.14 -8.13 -15.01
C ALA A 76 -11.56 -7.39 -13.73
N GLN A 77 -10.71 -7.42 -12.70
CA GLN A 77 -10.96 -6.77 -11.44
C GLN A 77 -11.19 -5.25 -11.59
N VAL A 78 -10.31 -4.59 -12.32
CA VAL A 78 -10.35 -3.15 -12.51
C VAL A 78 -11.50 -2.76 -13.44
N GLU A 79 -11.61 -3.44 -14.58
CA GLU A 79 -12.64 -3.16 -15.58
C GLU A 79 -14.06 -3.32 -15.01
N ASP A 80 -14.30 -4.41 -14.27
CA ASP A 80 -15.62 -4.68 -13.69
C ASP A 80 -16.04 -3.58 -12.71
N LEU A 81 -15.15 -3.19 -11.82
CA LEU A 81 -15.49 -2.15 -10.84
C LEU A 81 -15.70 -0.78 -11.50
N LEU A 82 -14.82 -0.38 -12.40
CA LEU A 82 -14.93 0.93 -13.05
C LEU A 82 -16.16 1.00 -13.97
N SER A 83 -16.47 -0.06 -14.69
CA SER A 83 -17.65 -0.09 -15.56
C SER A 83 -18.93 0.04 -14.76
N GLN A 84 -19.02 -0.63 -13.61
CA GLN A 84 -20.20 -0.55 -12.74
C GLN A 84 -20.34 0.82 -12.08
N ALA A 85 -19.21 1.41 -11.67
CA ALA A 85 -19.22 2.63 -10.88
C ALA A 85 -19.32 3.92 -11.71
N THR A 86 -18.74 3.93 -12.92
CA THR A 86 -18.62 5.17 -13.69
C THR A 86 -19.46 5.19 -14.97
N GLY A 87 -19.62 4.04 -15.61
CA GLY A 87 -20.26 3.98 -16.94
C GLY A 87 -19.52 4.72 -18.04
N LEU A 88 -18.28 5.15 -17.79
CA LEU A 88 -17.48 5.89 -18.78
C LEU A 88 -16.94 4.96 -19.86
N PRO A 89 -16.78 5.45 -21.10
CA PRO A 89 -16.09 4.67 -22.13
C PRO A 89 -14.63 4.47 -21.73
N MET A 90 -14.19 3.22 -21.74
CA MET A 90 -12.84 2.84 -21.35
C MET A 90 -12.14 2.09 -22.47
N VAL A 91 -10.85 2.39 -22.63
CA VAL A 91 -9.92 1.59 -23.41
C VAL A 91 -8.93 0.96 -22.45
N ILE A 92 -8.77 -0.34 -22.49
CA ILE A 92 -7.83 -1.04 -21.63
C ILE A 92 -6.70 -1.60 -22.47
N ASP A 93 -5.48 -1.15 -22.19
CA ASP A 93 -4.27 -1.65 -22.79
C ASP A 93 -3.58 -2.60 -21.82
N GLU A 94 -3.47 -3.86 -22.20
CA GLU A 94 -2.79 -4.85 -21.41
C GLU A 94 -1.28 -4.79 -21.65
N GLU A 95 -0.51 -4.73 -20.57
CA GLU A 95 0.95 -4.72 -20.63
C GLU A 95 1.49 -5.78 -19.68
N PRO A 96 1.85 -6.99 -20.20
CA PRO A 96 2.30 -8.08 -19.35
C PRO A 96 3.56 -7.81 -18.55
N THR A 97 4.36 -6.82 -18.96
CA THR A 97 5.60 -6.47 -18.25
C THR A 97 5.36 -5.56 -17.06
N MET A 98 4.16 -5.00 -16.92
CA MET A 98 3.84 -4.17 -15.77
C MET A 98 3.60 -5.01 -14.52
N PRO A 99 4.05 -4.54 -13.35
CA PRO A 99 3.65 -5.14 -12.09
C PRO A 99 2.13 -5.13 -11.91
N GLU A 100 1.59 -6.15 -11.27
CA GLU A 100 0.15 -6.27 -11.03
C GLU A 100 -0.41 -5.14 -10.15
N GLY A 101 0.42 -4.52 -9.31
CA GLY A 101 0.02 -3.43 -8.43
C GLY A 101 0.11 -2.05 -9.04
N GLN A 102 0.41 -1.93 -10.34
CA GLN A 102 0.51 -0.65 -11.05
C GLN A 102 -0.57 -0.50 -12.10
N VAL A 103 -1.14 0.70 -12.19
CA VAL A 103 -2.06 1.07 -13.28
C VAL A 103 -1.74 2.50 -13.70
N TYR A 104 -1.54 2.72 -15.00
CA TYR A 104 -1.49 4.07 -15.56
C TYR A 104 -2.88 4.46 -16.04
N ILE A 105 -3.31 5.66 -15.68
CA ILE A 105 -4.60 6.22 -16.05
C ILE A 105 -4.33 7.42 -16.97
N ARG A 106 -4.79 7.33 -18.21
CA ARG A 106 -4.68 8.42 -19.18
C ARG A 106 -6.06 8.98 -19.48
N PHE A 107 -6.19 10.28 -19.34
CA PHE A 107 -7.44 10.98 -19.57
C PHE A 107 -7.12 12.28 -20.31
N GLY A 108 -7.37 12.30 -21.61
CA GLY A 108 -6.94 13.41 -22.46
C GLY A 108 -5.42 13.54 -22.44
N ALA A 109 -4.91 14.71 -22.06
CA ALA A 109 -3.47 14.96 -21.92
C ALA A 109 -2.95 14.62 -20.54
N ALA A 110 -3.82 14.31 -19.59
CA ALA A 110 -3.42 14.00 -18.21
C ALA A 110 -3.08 12.52 -18.07
N GLU A 111 -2.04 12.24 -17.28
CA GLU A 111 -1.66 10.88 -16.92
C GLU A 111 -1.43 10.80 -15.42
N THR A 112 -1.99 9.78 -14.81
CA THR A 112 -1.85 9.50 -13.37
C THR A 112 -1.42 8.05 -13.19
N LYS A 113 -0.51 7.82 -12.25
CA LYS A 113 -0.05 6.47 -11.92
C LYS A 113 -0.56 6.06 -10.55
N VAL A 114 -1.18 4.90 -10.47
CA VAL A 114 -1.48 4.22 -9.22
C VAL A 114 -0.43 3.13 -9.04
N ASP A 115 0.26 3.12 -7.91
CA ASP A 115 1.35 2.17 -7.66
C ASP A 115 1.28 1.64 -6.22
N LEU A 116 0.47 0.60 -6.02
CA LEU A 116 0.37 -0.05 -4.72
C LEU A 116 1.55 -0.98 -4.45
N ALA A 117 2.25 -1.45 -5.50
CA ALA A 117 3.46 -2.23 -5.33
C ALA A 117 4.55 -1.39 -4.65
N GLN A 118 4.70 -0.13 -5.04
CA GLN A 118 5.67 0.78 -4.41
C GLN A 118 5.30 1.07 -2.96
N VAL A 119 4.01 1.32 -2.68
CA VAL A 119 3.53 1.56 -1.32
C VAL A 119 3.83 0.36 -0.42
N THR A 120 3.55 -0.85 -0.90
CA THR A 120 3.83 -2.09 -0.18
C THR A 120 5.32 -2.23 0.12
N THR A 121 6.17 -1.96 -0.87
CA THR A 121 7.62 -2.02 -0.70
C THR A 121 8.10 -1.00 0.35
N ASP A 122 7.59 0.22 0.29
CA ASP A 122 7.96 1.28 1.23
C ASP A 122 7.58 0.92 2.67
N ILE A 123 6.39 0.38 2.87
CA ILE A 123 5.93 -0.08 4.19
C ILE A 123 6.82 -1.21 4.70
N ALA A 124 7.15 -2.18 3.83
CA ALA A 124 8.01 -3.30 4.21
C ALA A 124 9.40 -2.83 4.64
N ILE A 125 9.99 -1.89 3.91
CA ILE A 125 11.30 -1.31 4.25
C ILE A 125 11.22 -0.59 5.60
N ALA A 126 10.19 0.22 5.82
CA ALA A 126 10.02 0.97 7.07
C ALA A 126 9.86 0.04 8.26
N VAL A 127 9.08 -1.03 8.14
CA VAL A 127 8.86 -2.00 9.22
C VAL A 127 10.16 -2.74 9.55
N ARG A 128 10.88 -3.19 8.52
CA ARG A 128 12.16 -3.89 8.74
C ARG A 128 13.19 -2.97 9.39
N ALA A 129 13.27 -1.72 8.95
CA ALA A 129 14.17 -0.73 9.54
C ALA A 129 13.84 -0.47 11.02
N PHE A 130 12.56 -0.36 11.34
CA PHE A 130 12.10 -0.18 12.72
C PHE A 130 12.62 -1.30 13.63
N PHE A 131 12.44 -2.56 13.23
CA PHE A 131 12.87 -3.70 14.04
C PHE A 131 14.40 -3.83 14.09
N ASN A 132 15.11 -3.50 13.03
CA ASN A 132 16.57 -3.53 13.04
C ASN A 132 17.16 -2.45 13.96
N LEU A 133 16.54 -1.27 14.00
CA LEU A 133 16.99 -0.19 14.87
C LEU A 133 16.65 -0.43 16.33
N ASN A 134 15.65 -1.27 16.63
CA ASN A 134 15.14 -1.52 17.98
C ASN A 134 15.46 -2.92 18.51
N SER A 135 16.23 -3.72 17.77
CA SER A 135 16.61 -5.08 18.19
C SER A 135 17.93 -5.18 18.99
#